data_1ac0868ad4015b8fb78423f95891634d
#
_entry.id   1ac0868ad4015b8fb78423f95891634d
#
_cell.length_a   1.000
_cell.length_b   1.000
_cell.length_c   1.000
_cell.angle_alpha   90.00
_cell.angle_beta   90.00
_cell.angle_gamma   90.00
#
_symmetry.space_group_name_H-M   'P 1'
#
loop_
_entity.id
_entity.type
_entity.pdbx_description
1 polymer ?
#
loop_
_entity_poly.entity_id
_entity_poly.type
_entity_poly.pdbx_seq_one_letter_code
_entity_poly.pdbx_strand_id
1 'polypeptide(L)'
;RLATYKKLVFEEKIFQKIIDQLEEMHVDMFWQNFSPRITNHLPFHWAGFKQYTRYTYRIPNIGDSEELFSRICISKQQYIRKAQKKGFVTTFDMPIDEFLDFHRRTYKERGKDDLLDKWNCRRFIEEAKKNGQGTLVCTRDTEGTLLSAFFLVWDSEWAYYIWLGVDQKRKGEGAPSLMIWDTLEFLKGKTKGFDFEGSMNQGIGSSHREFGAELVPFIHVHKYYSKT
;
A
#
# COMPACT_ATOMS: atom_id res chain seq x y z
N ARG A 1 -18.54 26.21 4.88
CA ARG A 1 -18.02 25.07 5.70
C ARG A 1 -19.06 24.73 6.74
N LEU A 2 -19.44 23.43 6.88
CA LEU A 2 -20.29 22.98 7.98
C LEU A 2 -19.59 23.28 9.30
N ALA A 3 -20.33 23.76 10.31
CA ALA A 3 -19.79 23.87 11.67
C ALA A 3 -19.33 22.49 12.15
N THR A 4 -18.27 22.44 12.96
CA THR A 4 -17.63 21.19 13.40
C THR A 4 -18.62 20.18 13.96
N TYR A 5 -19.57 20.62 14.81
CA TYR A 5 -20.58 19.71 15.35
C TYR A 5 -21.50 19.11 14.28
N LYS A 6 -21.88 19.89 13.23
CA LYS A 6 -22.71 19.37 12.13
C LYS A 6 -21.99 18.31 11.30
N LYS A 7 -20.66 18.46 11.16
CA LYS A 7 -19.82 17.44 10.51
C LYS A 7 -19.82 16.15 11.30
N LEU A 8 -19.61 16.22 12.62
CA LEU A 8 -19.64 15.04 13.49
C LEU A 8 -21.00 14.33 13.46
N VAL A 9 -22.09 15.07 13.59
CA VAL A 9 -23.45 14.50 13.50
C VAL A 9 -23.71 13.85 12.13
N PHE A 10 -23.19 14.43 11.05
CA PHE A 10 -23.32 13.85 9.72
C PHE A 10 -22.53 12.55 9.58
N GLU A 11 -21.27 12.52 10.05
CA GLU A 11 -20.44 11.31 10.07
C GLU A 11 -21.10 10.20 10.89
N GLU A 12 -21.62 10.52 12.08
CA GLU A 12 -22.32 9.56 12.94
C GLU A 12 -23.54 8.94 12.25
N LYS A 13 -24.33 9.76 11.55
CA LYS A 13 -25.50 9.27 10.78
C LYS A 13 -25.09 8.34 9.64
N ILE A 14 -23.99 8.63 8.94
CA ILE A 14 -23.47 7.75 7.88
C ILE A 14 -23.01 6.43 8.48
N PHE A 15 -22.22 6.47 9.54
CA PHE A 15 -21.72 5.25 10.18
C PHE A 15 -22.84 4.41 10.78
N GLN A 16 -23.85 5.04 11.37
CA GLN A 16 -25.02 4.29 11.85
C GLN A 16 -25.74 3.56 10.71
N LYS A 17 -25.95 4.22 9.56
CA LYS A 17 -26.54 3.55 8.39
C LYS A 17 -25.72 2.37 7.89
N ILE A 18 -24.38 2.48 7.90
CA ILE A 18 -23.50 1.37 7.52
C ILE A 18 -23.68 0.22 8.52
N ILE A 19 -23.74 0.51 9.81
CA ILE A 19 -23.92 -0.49 10.86
C ILE A 19 -25.27 -1.19 10.70
N ASP A 20 -26.34 -0.43 10.49
CA ASP A 20 -27.71 -0.96 10.28
C ASP A 20 -27.74 -1.90 9.06
N GLN A 21 -27.10 -1.51 7.94
CA GLN A 21 -26.99 -2.36 6.75
C GLN A 21 -26.20 -3.64 7.00
N LEU A 22 -25.10 -3.58 7.77
CA LEU A 22 -24.33 -4.80 8.11
C LEU A 22 -25.19 -5.79 8.93
N GLU A 23 -26.03 -5.30 9.82
CA GLU A 23 -26.96 -6.12 10.61
C GLU A 23 -28.06 -6.73 9.72
N GLU A 24 -28.64 -5.95 8.81
CA GLU A 24 -29.64 -6.43 7.83
C GLU A 24 -29.06 -7.48 6.87
N MET A 25 -27.80 -7.34 6.47
CA MET A 25 -27.12 -8.30 5.59
C MET A 25 -26.75 -9.62 6.29
N HIS A 26 -26.90 -9.71 7.60
CA HIS A 26 -26.55 -10.88 8.41
C HIS A 26 -25.13 -11.38 8.16
N VAL A 27 -24.15 -10.46 8.08
CA VAL A 27 -22.75 -10.82 7.86
C VAL A 27 -22.18 -11.54 9.08
N ASP A 28 -21.34 -12.56 8.85
CA ASP A 28 -20.68 -13.28 9.95
C ASP A 28 -19.60 -12.45 10.64
N MET A 29 -18.89 -11.64 9.84
CA MET A 29 -17.80 -10.80 10.30
C MET A 29 -17.72 -9.54 9.46
N PHE A 30 -17.40 -8.45 10.10
CA PHE A 30 -16.98 -7.21 9.43
C PHE A 30 -15.66 -6.73 9.99
N TRP A 31 -14.76 -6.30 9.12
CA TRP A 31 -13.55 -5.59 9.49
C TRP A 31 -13.25 -4.49 8.46
N GLN A 32 -12.75 -3.36 8.93
CA GLN A 32 -12.44 -2.21 8.09
C GLN A 32 -11.22 -1.45 8.61
N ASN A 33 -10.32 -1.12 7.68
CA ASN A 33 -9.29 -0.12 7.89
C ASN A 33 -9.79 1.21 7.33
N PHE A 34 -9.92 2.22 8.17
CA PHE A 34 -10.36 3.53 7.72
C PHE A 34 -9.20 4.35 7.13
N SER A 35 -9.54 5.26 6.22
CA SER A 35 -8.59 6.30 5.83
C SER A 35 -8.13 7.08 7.07
N PRO A 36 -6.85 7.48 7.17
CA PRO A 36 -6.36 8.35 8.25
C PRO A 36 -7.14 9.66 8.44
N ARG A 37 -7.93 10.06 7.45
CA ARG A 37 -8.82 11.23 7.55
C ARG A 37 -10.03 10.99 8.44
N ILE A 38 -10.38 9.72 8.69
CA ILE A 38 -11.52 9.32 9.52
C ILE A 38 -10.98 9.05 10.92
N THR A 39 -11.25 9.96 11.84
CA THR A 39 -10.78 9.90 13.22
C THR A 39 -11.89 9.54 14.22
N ASN A 40 -13.16 9.65 13.82
CA ASN A 40 -14.31 9.33 14.65
C ASN A 40 -14.77 7.88 14.39
N HIS A 41 -14.58 6.99 15.36
CA HIS A 41 -15.05 5.61 15.34
C HIS A 41 -16.14 5.34 16.39
N LEU A 42 -16.59 6.36 17.11
CA LEU A 42 -17.54 6.20 18.22
C LEU A 42 -18.82 5.45 17.86
N PRO A 43 -19.47 5.67 16.70
CA PRO A 43 -20.65 4.88 16.33
C PRO A 43 -20.37 3.36 16.27
N PHE A 44 -19.22 2.96 15.75
CA PHE A 44 -18.80 1.55 15.75
C PHE A 44 -18.53 1.04 17.17
N HIS A 45 -17.90 1.85 18.02
CA HIS A 45 -17.68 1.51 19.43
C HIS A 45 -19.03 1.28 20.15
N TRP A 46 -19.99 2.17 19.99
CA TRP A 46 -21.33 2.05 20.59
C TRP A 46 -22.09 0.82 20.09
N ALA A 47 -21.87 0.45 18.83
CA ALA A 47 -22.43 -0.77 18.23
C ALA A 47 -21.66 -2.06 18.59
N GLY A 48 -20.69 -2.00 19.50
CA GLY A 48 -19.97 -3.15 20.03
C GLY A 48 -18.82 -3.65 19.14
N PHE A 49 -18.32 -2.85 18.20
CA PHE A 49 -17.11 -3.17 17.46
C PHE A 49 -15.88 -2.98 18.33
N LYS A 50 -14.91 -3.85 18.18
CA LYS A 50 -13.57 -3.67 18.72
C LYS A 50 -12.77 -2.76 17.80
N GLN A 51 -11.91 -1.93 18.40
CA GLN A 51 -11.05 -0.98 17.69
C GLN A 51 -9.60 -1.14 18.14
N TYR A 52 -8.67 -0.97 17.21
CA TYR A 52 -7.26 -0.72 17.51
C TYR A 52 -6.63 0.20 16.47
N THR A 53 -5.58 0.90 16.87
CA THR A 53 -4.81 1.77 15.99
C THR A 53 -3.80 0.95 15.21
N ARG A 54 -3.78 1.16 13.90
CA ARG A 54 -2.73 0.69 12.99
C ARG A 54 -1.94 1.88 12.47
N TYR A 55 -0.83 1.60 11.81
CA TYR A 55 0.03 2.63 11.26
C TYR A 55 0.36 2.35 9.80
N THR A 56 0.36 3.42 9.01
CA THR A 56 0.96 3.43 7.68
C THR A 56 2.13 4.40 7.63
N TYR A 57 2.87 4.39 6.52
CA TYR A 57 3.99 5.29 6.25
C TYR A 57 3.68 6.05 4.98
N ARG A 58 3.73 7.39 5.03
CA ARG A 58 3.33 8.27 3.94
C ARG A 58 4.41 9.26 3.57
N ILE A 59 4.55 9.51 2.27
CA ILE A 59 5.29 10.64 1.73
C ILE A 59 4.22 11.61 1.19
N PRO A 60 3.94 12.73 1.89
CA PRO A 60 2.78 13.59 1.58
C PRO A 60 2.98 14.46 0.33
N ASN A 61 4.22 14.65 -0.11
CA ASN A 61 4.55 15.43 -1.30
C ASN A 61 5.67 14.73 -2.09
N ILE A 62 5.37 14.37 -3.34
CA ILE A 62 6.31 13.70 -4.26
C ILE A 62 6.68 14.59 -5.47
N GLY A 63 6.35 15.89 -5.42
CA GLY A 63 6.53 16.80 -6.57
C GLY A 63 7.97 17.19 -6.85
N ASP A 64 8.83 17.30 -5.84
CA ASP A 64 10.22 17.73 -5.96
C ASP A 64 11.20 16.57 -5.73
N SER A 65 11.96 16.18 -6.79
CA SER A 65 12.91 15.08 -6.75
C SER A 65 14.09 15.33 -5.83
N GLU A 66 14.62 16.54 -5.81
CA GLU A 66 15.82 16.86 -5.03
C GLU A 66 15.48 16.87 -3.55
N GLU A 67 14.39 17.52 -3.17
CA GLU A 67 13.88 17.50 -1.81
C GLU A 67 13.57 16.07 -1.37
N LEU A 68 12.86 15.30 -2.20
CA LEU A 68 12.47 13.92 -1.90
C LEU A 68 13.69 13.02 -1.72
N PHE A 69 14.68 13.08 -2.63
CA PHE A 69 15.90 12.29 -2.53
C PHE A 69 16.73 12.65 -1.29
N SER A 70 16.76 13.93 -0.90
CA SER A 70 17.47 14.41 0.29
C SER A 70 16.91 13.85 1.60
N ARG A 71 15.61 13.55 1.63
CA ARG A 71 14.92 12.93 2.79
C ARG A 71 15.17 11.44 2.93
N ILE A 72 15.58 10.76 1.85
CA ILE A 72 15.91 9.34 1.86
C ILE A 72 17.21 9.14 2.65
N CYS A 73 17.23 8.19 3.59
CA CYS A 73 18.44 7.93 4.35
C CYS A 73 19.62 7.49 3.47
N ILE A 74 20.85 7.77 3.89
CA ILE A 74 22.06 7.54 3.12
C ILE A 74 22.17 6.09 2.63
N SER A 75 21.84 5.12 3.45
CA SER A 75 21.90 3.70 3.07
C SER A 75 20.97 3.36 1.90
N LYS A 76 19.74 3.89 1.90
CA LYS A 76 18.80 3.70 0.77
C LYS A 76 19.27 4.43 -0.49
N GLN A 77 19.79 5.64 -0.36
CA GLN A 77 20.39 6.35 -1.50
C GLN A 77 21.54 5.52 -2.11
N GLN A 78 22.36 4.90 -1.27
CA GLN A 78 23.44 4.02 -1.75
C GLN A 78 22.90 2.77 -2.48
N TYR A 79 21.81 2.15 -1.99
CA TYR A 79 21.16 1.04 -2.68
C TYR A 79 20.56 1.46 -4.03
N ILE A 80 19.93 2.63 -4.12
CA ILE A 80 19.41 3.18 -5.38
C ILE A 80 20.56 3.37 -6.37
N ARG A 81 21.63 4.09 -5.97
CA ARG A 81 22.81 4.33 -6.83
C ARG A 81 23.53 3.04 -7.23
N LYS A 82 23.59 2.05 -6.32
CA LYS A 82 24.16 0.72 -6.61
C LYS A 82 23.39 0.01 -7.72
N ALA A 83 22.07 0.00 -7.63
CA ALA A 83 21.20 -0.63 -8.62
C ALA A 83 21.29 0.09 -9.98
N GLN A 84 21.31 1.43 -9.99
CA GLN A 84 21.50 2.24 -11.19
C GLN A 84 22.86 1.95 -11.84
N LYS A 85 23.94 1.89 -11.05
CA LYS A 85 25.29 1.56 -11.55
C LYS A 85 25.37 0.14 -12.13
N LYS A 86 24.57 -0.80 -11.65
CA LYS A 86 24.44 -2.15 -12.19
C LYS A 86 23.59 -2.23 -13.47
N GLY A 87 23.03 -1.12 -13.92
CA GLY A 87 22.15 -1.08 -15.10
C GLY A 87 20.78 -1.70 -14.88
N PHE A 88 20.29 -1.77 -13.63
CA PHE A 88 18.93 -2.25 -13.37
C PHE A 88 17.90 -1.27 -13.92
N VAL A 89 16.83 -1.81 -14.47
CA VAL A 89 15.78 -1.01 -15.13
C VAL A 89 14.43 -1.30 -14.48
N THR A 90 13.71 -0.23 -14.15
CA THR A 90 12.32 -0.30 -13.67
C THR A 90 11.36 -0.03 -14.83
N THR A 91 10.34 -0.87 -14.97
CA THR A 91 9.28 -0.73 -15.97
C THR A 91 7.90 -0.72 -15.30
N PHE A 92 6.91 -0.12 -15.99
CA PHE A 92 5.57 0.13 -15.46
C PHE A 92 4.47 -0.60 -16.26
N ASP A 93 4.82 -1.64 -16.95
CA ASP A 93 3.89 -2.48 -17.73
C ASP A 93 4.34 -3.94 -17.73
N MET A 94 4.23 -4.58 -16.58
CA MET A 94 4.53 -6.00 -16.43
C MET A 94 3.29 -6.84 -16.76
N PRO A 95 3.43 -8.01 -17.47
CA PRO A 95 2.35 -8.96 -17.64
C PRO A 95 1.80 -9.48 -16.30
N ILE A 96 0.46 -9.59 -16.20
CA ILE A 96 -0.20 -9.99 -14.93
C ILE A 96 0.21 -11.40 -14.53
N ASP A 97 0.28 -12.35 -15.47
CA ASP A 97 0.67 -13.73 -15.18
C ASP A 97 2.10 -13.80 -14.61
N GLU A 98 3.02 -13.06 -15.21
CA GLU A 98 4.40 -13.01 -14.73
C GLU A 98 4.49 -12.43 -13.31
N PHE A 99 3.69 -11.38 -13.01
CA PHE A 99 3.61 -10.81 -11.67
C PHE A 99 3.09 -11.82 -10.64
N LEU A 100 1.97 -12.49 -10.95
CA LEU A 100 1.37 -13.46 -10.03
C LEU A 100 2.31 -14.64 -9.76
N ASP A 101 2.99 -15.16 -10.78
CA ASP A 101 3.96 -16.24 -10.65
C ASP A 101 5.18 -15.81 -9.82
N PHE A 102 5.69 -14.61 -10.08
CA PHE A 102 6.81 -14.05 -9.30
C PHE A 102 6.43 -13.85 -7.83
N HIS A 103 5.27 -13.27 -7.57
CA HIS A 103 4.77 -13.05 -6.21
C HIS A 103 4.61 -14.39 -5.47
N ARG A 104 3.94 -15.37 -6.09
CA ARG A 104 3.76 -16.72 -5.53
C ARG A 104 5.11 -17.38 -5.19
N ARG A 105 6.07 -17.34 -6.10
CA ARG A 105 7.40 -17.88 -5.89
C ARG A 105 8.11 -17.22 -4.71
N THR A 106 8.14 -15.90 -4.65
CA THR A 106 8.84 -15.15 -3.60
C THR A 106 8.20 -15.31 -2.22
N TYR A 107 6.88 -15.52 -2.14
CA TYR A 107 6.17 -15.81 -0.89
C TYR A 107 6.45 -17.25 -0.43
N LYS A 108 6.42 -18.23 -1.33
CA LYS A 108 6.75 -19.62 -1.03
C LYS A 108 8.19 -19.77 -0.52
N GLU A 109 9.15 -19.08 -1.13
CA GLU A 109 10.56 -19.06 -0.67
C GLU A 109 10.72 -18.49 0.75
N ARG A 110 9.77 -17.69 1.21
CA ARG A 110 9.71 -17.14 2.58
C ARG A 110 8.88 -17.99 3.54
N GLY A 111 8.40 -19.16 3.12
CA GLY A 111 7.50 -20.01 3.91
C GLY A 111 6.14 -19.37 4.20
N LYS A 112 5.65 -18.50 3.31
CA LYS A 112 4.37 -17.81 3.42
C LYS A 112 3.40 -18.28 2.35
N ASP A 113 2.12 -18.33 2.71
CA ASP A 113 1.06 -18.56 1.73
C ASP A 113 0.87 -17.35 0.83
N ASP A 114 0.70 -17.60 -0.44
CA ASP A 114 0.22 -16.60 -1.39
C ASP A 114 -1.31 -16.55 -1.35
N LEU A 115 -1.84 -15.37 -0.98
CA LEU A 115 -3.28 -15.15 -0.88
C LEU A 115 -3.87 -14.48 -2.12
N LEU A 116 -3.05 -14.11 -3.13
CA LEU A 116 -3.51 -13.35 -4.27
C LEU A 116 -4.56 -14.10 -5.11
N ASP A 117 -4.39 -15.41 -5.27
CA ASP A 117 -5.35 -16.25 -6.00
C ASP A 117 -6.71 -16.31 -5.30
N LYS A 118 -6.72 -16.28 -3.95
CA LYS A 118 -7.95 -16.32 -3.14
C LYS A 118 -8.77 -15.02 -3.21
N TRP A 119 -8.14 -13.89 -3.52
CA TRP A 119 -8.77 -12.57 -3.49
C TRP A 119 -9.14 -12.02 -4.87
N ASN A 120 -9.12 -12.86 -5.91
CA ASN A 120 -9.40 -12.45 -7.28
C ASN A 120 -8.56 -11.22 -7.72
N CYS A 121 -7.29 -11.21 -7.33
CA CYS A 121 -6.39 -10.08 -7.53
C CYS A 121 -6.18 -9.75 -9.00
N ARG A 122 -6.24 -10.74 -9.90
CA ARG A 122 -6.19 -10.53 -11.34
C ARG A 122 -7.23 -9.51 -11.81
N ARG A 123 -8.51 -9.71 -11.44
CA ARG A 123 -9.60 -8.81 -11.83
C ARG A 123 -9.38 -7.40 -11.28
N PHE A 124 -8.87 -7.30 -10.05
CA PHE A 124 -8.57 -6.00 -9.45
C PHE A 124 -7.46 -5.27 -10.22
N ILE A 125 -6.39 -5.97 -10.62
CA ILE A 125 -5.31 -5.41 -11.44
C ILE A 125 -5.85 -4.96 -12.81
N GLU A 126 -6.63 -5.81 -13.48
CA GLU A 126 -7.23 -5.52 -14.79
C GLU A 126 -8.11 -4.27 -14.76
N GLU A 127 -9.00 -4.16 -13.77
CA GLU A 127 -9.89 -2.99 -13.64
C GLU A 127 -9.11 -1.71 -13.30
N ALA A 128 -8.10 -1.77 -12.44
CA ALA A 128 -7.28 -0.61 -12.14
C ALA A 128 -6.46 -0.15 -13.37
N LYS A 129 -5.88 -1.07 -14.14
CA LYS A 129 -5.18 -0.76 -15.40
C LYS A 129 -6.14 -0.15 -16.44
N LYS A 130 -7.32 -0.73 -16.62
CA LYS A 130 -8.35 -0.25 -17.55
C LYS A 130 -8.79 1.18 -17.23
N ASN A 131 -8.89 1.52 -15.95
CA ASN A 131 -9.28 2.86 -15.49
C ASN A 131 -8.09 3.85 -15.46
N GLY A 132 -6.89 3.44 -15.85
CA GLY A 132 -5.70 4.30 -15.81
C GLY A 132 -5.23 4.68 -14.40
N GLN A 133 -5.67 3.93 -13.39
CA GLN A 133 -5.39 4.18 -11.97
C GLN A 133 -4.59 3.06 -11.31
N GLY A 134 -3.96 2.20 -12.09
CA GLY A 134 -3.12 1.14 -11.59
C GLY A 134 -2.17 0.58 -12.65
N THR A 135 -1.03 0.06 -12.19
CA THR A 135 -0.07 -0.63 -13.05
C THR A 135 0.77 -1.62 -12.25
N LEU A 136 1.40 -2.56 -12.93
CA LEU A 136 2.39 -3.46 -12.36
C LEU A 136 3.79 -2.88 -12.60
N VAL A 137 4.52 -2.68 -11.52
CA VAL A 137 5.88 -2.14 -11.54
C VAL A 137 6.86 -3.27 -11.30
N CYS A 138 7.92 -3.34 -12.10
CA CYS A 138 8.97 -4.32 -11.87
C CYS A 138 10.36 -3.76 -12.16
N THR A 139 11.36 -4.30 -11.47
CA THR A 139 12.78 -4.00 -11.72
C THR A 139 13.51 -5.28 -12.14
N ARG A 140 14.23 -5.18 -13.24
CA ARG A 140 15.04 -6.26 -13.81
C ARG A 140 16.51 -5.87 -13.87
N ASP A 141 17.37 -6.89 -13.89
CA ASP A 141 18.79 -6.69 -14.20
C ASP A 141 19.05 -6.61 -15.72
N THR A 142 20.31 -6.46 -16.10
CA THR A 142 20.75 -6.35 -17.49
C THR A 142 20.54 -7.62 -18.32
N GLU A 143 20.32 -8.77 -17.68
CA GLU A 143 20.00 -10.05 -18.32
C GLU A 143 18.48 -10.28 -18.42
N GLY A 144 17.67 -9.32 -17.95
CA GLY A 144 16.22 -9.42 -17.93
C GLY A 144 15.65 -10.19 -16.73
N THR A 145 16.49 -10.62 -15.78
CA THR A 145 16.03 -11.33 -14.57
C THR A 145 15.19 -10.43 -13.70
N LEU A 146 14.01 -10.88 -13.32
CA LEU A 146 13.08 -10.16 -12.46
C LEU A 146 13.55 -10.20 -10.99
N LEU A 147 13.83 -9.03 -10.41
CA LEU A 147 14.37 -8.87 -9.06
C LEU A 147 13.34 -8.41 -8.03
N SER A 148 12.44 -7.55 -8.44
CA SER A 148 11.35 -7.06 -7.58
C SER A 148 10.17 -6.61 -8.43
N ALA A 149 8.95 -6.75 -7.88
CA ALA A 149 7.73 -6.29 -8.51
C ALA A 149 6.67 -5.98 -7.45
N PHE A 150 5.78 -5.04 -7.75
CA PHE A 150 4.59 -4.76 -6.93
C PHE A 150 3.45 -4.22 -7.77
N PHE A 151 2.25 -4.24 -7.21
CA PHE A 151 1.10 -3.58 -7.80
C PHE A 151 0.96 -2.17 -7.26
N LEU A 152 0.92 -1.19 -8.15
CA LEU A 152 0.75 0.22 -7.87
C LEU A 152 -0.67 0.65 -8.27
N VAL A 153 -1.38 1.29 -7.36
CA VAL A 153 -2.66 1.98 -7.65
C VAL A 153 -2.60 3.40 -7.14
N TRP A 154 -3.37 4.31 -7.78
CA TRP A 154 -3.41 5.71 -7.34
C TRP A 154 -4.75 6.36 -7.62
N ASP A 155 -5.05 7.38 -6.82
CA ASP A 155 -6.05 8.39 -7.09
C ASP A 155 -5.40 9.77 -7.20
N SER A 156 -6.17 10.85 -7.25
CA SER A 156 -5.65 12.22 -7.35
C SER A 156 -4.89 12.70 -6.10
N GLU A 157 -4.98 12.00 -4.98
CA GLU A 157 -4.40 12.39 -3.71
C GLU A 157 -3.24 11.49 -3.29
N TRP A 158 -3.40 10.16 -3.47
CA TRP A 158 -2.46 9.17 -2.98
C TRP A 158 -2.22 8.06 -4.00
N ALA A 159 -0.98 7.57 -4.05
CA ALA A 159 -0.62 6.29 -4.64
C ALA A 159 -0.33 5.27 -3.54
N TYR A 160 -0.66 4.02 -3.80
CA TYR A 160 -0.58 2.92 -2.84
C TYR A 160 0.28 1.79 -3.39
N TYR A 161 1.19 1.33 -2.55
CA TYR A 161 2.15 0.29 -2.81
C TYR A 161 1.66 -1.04 -2.22
N ILE A 162 1.19 -1.93 -3.06
CA ILE A 162 0.57 -3.17 -2.63
C ILE A 162 1.18 -4.42 -3.30
N TRP A 163 1.11 -5.55 -2.62
CA TRP A 163 1.51 -6.88 -3.10
C TRP A 163 2.96 -6.98 -3.62
N LEU A 164 3.91 -6.67 -2.76
CA LEU A 164 5.33 -6.72 -3.09
C LEU A 164 5.88 -8.15 -3.17
N GLY A 165 6.51 -8.49 -4.31
CA GLY A 165 7.43 -9.60 -4.47
C GLY A 165 8.88 -9.12 -4.58
N VAL A 166 9.82 -9.82 -3.92
CA VAL A 166 11.26 -9.51 -3.98
C VAL A 166 12.05 -10.81 -4.02
N ASP A 167 12.99 -10.91 -4.94
CA ASP A 167 14.00 -11.98 -4.92
C ASP A 167 14.87 -11.83 -3.66
N GLN A 168 14.68 -12.75 -2.71
CA GLN A 168 15.33 -12.68 -1.41
C GLN A 168 16.85 -12.90 -1.49
N LYS A 169 17.32 -13.63 -2.50
CA LYS A 169 18.74 -13.90 -2.69
C LYS A 169 19.50 -12.66 -3.16
N ARG A 170 18.82 -11.79 -3.91
CA ARG A 170 19.39 -10.61 -4.54
C ARG A 170 18.90 -9.27 -3.99
N LYS A 171 18.10 -9.28 -2.92
CA LYS A 171 17.53 -8.04 -2.31
C LYS A 171 18.58 -6.99 -1.93
N GLY A 172 19.79 -7.40 -1.53
CA GLY A 172 20.92 -6.53 -1.18
C GLY A 172 21.58 -5.83 -2.37
N GLU A 173 21.10 -6.07 -3.61
CA GLU A 173 21.62 -5.41 -4.80
C GLU A 173 20.95 -4.07 -5.09
N GLY A 174 19.86 -3.73 -4.37
CA GLY A 174 19.22 -2.43 -4.41
C GLY A 174 17.99 -2.33 -5.31
N ALA A 175 17.60 -3.40 -6.02
CA ALA A 175 16.45 -3.39 -6.93
C ALA A 175 15.14 -2.90 -6.28
N PRO A 176 14.72 -3.35 -5.07
CA PRO A 176 13.52 -2.83 -4.43
C PRO A 176 13.60 -1.33 -4.12
N SER A 177 14.79 -0.83 -3.78
CA SER A 177 14.98 0.60 -3.48
C SER A 177 14.92 1.46 -4.73
N LEU A 178 15.52 1.00 -5.82
CA LEU A 178 15.43 1.64 -7.14
C LEU A 178 13.98 1.65 -7.62
N MET A 179 13.28 0.52 -7.52
CA MET A 179 11.88 0.40 -7.93
C MET A 179 10.98 1.43 -7.24
N ILE A 180 11.13 1.62 -5.93
CA ILE A 180 10.36 2.63 -5.19
C ILE A 180 10.74 4.04 -5.67
N TRP A 181 12.03 4.34 -5.82
CA TRP A 181 12.49 5.63 -6.29
C TRP A 181 11.93 5.98 -7.68
N ASP A 182 12.06 5.07 -8.64
CA ASP A 182 11.55 5.26 -10.00
C ASP A 182 10.02 5.38 -10.01
N THR A 183 9.34 4.71 -9.09
CA THR A 183 7.89 4.84 -8.92
C THR A 183 7.49 6.23 -8.43
N LEU A 184 8.21 6.81 -7.48
CA LEU A 184 7.96 8.19 -7.02
C LEU A 184 8.13 9.18 -8.17
N GLU A 185 9.15 9.00 -9.02
CA GLU A 185 9.35 9.82 -10.21
C GLU A 185 8.21 9.64 -11.25
N PHE A 186 7.78 8.40 -11.50
CA PHE A 186 6.67 8.09 -12.41
C PHE A 186 5.33 8.70 -11.98
N LEU A 187 5.12 8.84 -10.69
CA LEU A 187 3.86 9.34 -10.11
C LEU A 187 3.73 10.86 -10.13
N LYS A 188 4.79 11.61 -10.43
CA LYS A 188 4.74 13.07 -10.51
C LYS A 188 3.68 13.52 -11.50
N GLY A 189 2.86 14.47 -11.07
CA GLY A 189 1.72 14.98 -11.85
C GLY A 189 0.51 14.05 -11.93
N LYS A 190 0.58 12.81 -11.39
CA LYS A 190 -0.54 11.86 -11.34
C LYS A 190 -1.25 11.87 -9.99
N THR A 191 -0.49 12.04 -8.91
CA THR A 191 -0.98 12.09 -7.54
C THR A 191 -0.12 13.02 -6.70
N LYS A 192 -0.55 13.33 -5.47
CA LYS A 192 0.19 14.24 -4.57
C LYS A 192 1.15 13.52 -3.66
N GLY A 193 0.79 12.34 -3.17
CA GLY A 193 1.54 11.62 -2.17
C GLY A 193 1.62 10.12 -2.42
N PHE A 194 2.44 9.44 -1.62
CA PHE A 194 2.68 8.01 -1.70
C PHE A 194 2.47 7.36 -0.33
N ASP A 195 1.70 6.28 -0.29
CA ASP A 195 1.39 5.49 0.90
C ASP A 195 1.96 4.08 0.75
N PHE A 196 2.78 3.66 1.68
CA PHE A 196 3.34 2.32 1.73
C PHE A 196 2.36 1.23 2.21
N GLU A 197 1.07 1.56 2.37
CA GLU A 197 -0.01 0.66 2.84
C GLU A 197 0.21 0.10 4.26
N GLY A 198 1.18 0.63 4.95
CA GLY A 198 1.43 0.33 6.35
C GLY A 198 1.99 -1.06 6.62
N SER A 199 2.58 -1.19 7.77
CA SER A 199 2.94 -2.49 8.33
C SER A 199 3.12 -2.38 9.83
N MET A 200 2.56 -3.35 10.58
CA MET A 200 2.87 -3.53 11.99
C MET A 200 4.15 -4.33 12.20
N ASN A 201 4.82 -4.78 11.13
CA ASN A 201 6.10 -5.47 11.20
C ASN A 201 7.25 -4.46 11.31
N GLN A 202 8.09 -4.61 12.35
CA GLN A 202 9.18 -3.69 12.66
C GLN A 202 10.18 -3.53 11.48
N GLY A 203 10.58 -4.62 10.84
CA GLY A 203 11.55 -4.57 9.74
C GLY A 203 11.01 -3.88 8.49
N ILE A 204 9.73 -4.08 8.17
CA ILE A 204 9.06 -3.42 7.06
C ILE A 204 8.91 -1.93 7.36
N GLY A 205 8.42 -1.59 8.56
CA GLY A 205 8.27 -0.20 8.99
C GLY A 205 9.60 0.57 8.99
N SER A 206 10.70 -0.07 9.41
CA SER A 206 12.03 0.52 9.32
C SER A 206 12.40 0.86 7.87
N SER A 207 12.16 -0.08 6.95
CA SER A 207 12.45 0.14 5.52
C SER A 207 11.65 1.30 4.92
N HIS A 208 10.39 1.49 5.32
CA HIS A 208 9.55 2.59 4.84
C HIS A 208 10.04 3.95 5.37
N ARG A 209 10.39 4.03 6.65
CA ARG A 209 10.95 5.26 7.26
C ARG A 209 12.24 5.70 6.59
N GLU A 210 13.06 4.74 6.13
CA GLU A 210 14.31 5.03 5.42
C GLU A 210 14.11 5.76 4.08
N PHE A 211 12.88 5.76 3.53
CA PHE A 211 12.48 6.61 2.39
C PHE A 211 12.02 8.01 2.79
N GLY A 212 12.16 8.41 4.05
CA GLY A 212 11.69 9.70 4.54
C GLY A 212 10.18 9.77 4.77
N ALA A 213 9.51 8.62 4.83
CA ALA A 213 8.07 8.55 5.06
C ALA A 213 7.70 8.84 6.50
N GLU A 214 6.60 9.55 6.69
CA GLU A 214 6.01 9.90 7.97
C GLU A 214 5.13 8.76 8.49
N LEU A 215 5.19 8.53 9.81
CA LEU A 215 4.32 7.56 10.49
C LEU A 215 2.93 8.16 10.69
N VAL A 216 1.90 7.54 10.11
CA VAL A 216 0.51 8.03 10.17
C VAL A 216 -0.40 6.97 10.79
N PRO A 217 -1.09 7.29 11.89
CA PRO A 217 -2.06 6.37 12.50
C PRO A 217 -3.35 6.31 11.68
N PHE A 218 -4.00 5.14 11.68
CA PHE A 218 -5.35 4.96 11.19
C PHE A 218 -6.12 3.97 12.07
N ILE A 219 -7.45 4.03 11.97
CA ILE A 219 -8.34 3.23 12.80
C ILE A 219 -8.69 1.94 12.07
N HIS A 220 -8.58 0.84 12.78
CA HIS A 220 -9.15 -0.46 12.41
C HIS A 220 -10.32 -0.78 13.33
N VAL A 221 -11.45 -1.20 12.77
CA VAL A 221 -12.60 -1.72 13.52
C VAL A 221 -12.94 -3.13 13.04
N HIS A 222 -13.43 -3.98 13.95
CA HIS A 222 -13.96 -5.29 13.60
C HIS A 222 -15.03 -5.76 14.56
N LYS A 223 -15.96 -6.57 14.07
CA LYS A 223 -17.00 -7.25 14.83
C LYS A 223 -17.28 -8.62 14.23
N TYR A 224 -17.37 -9.62 15.07
CA TYR A 224 -17.90 -10.95 14.73
C TYR A 224 -19.35 -11.00 15.18
N TYR A 225 -20.25 -11.32 14.27
CA TYR A 225 -21.69 -11.42 14.53
C TYR A 225 -22.09 -12.87 14.87
N SER A 226 -21.47 -13.85 14.20
CA SER A 226 -21.61 -15.26 14.56
C SER A 226 -20.58 -15.67 15.62
N LYS A 227 -20.98 -16.50 16.57
CA LYS A 227 -20.02 -17.20 17.44
C LYS A 227 -19.44 -18.36 16.61
N THR A 228 -18.20 -18.21 16.18
CA THR A 228 -17.41 -19.35 15.69
C THR A 228 -17.16 -20.36 16.81
#